data_ae3a858ef0d288dc627c6c9bd91f7490
#
_entry.id   ae3a858ef0d288dc627c6c9bd91f7490
#
_cell.length_a   1.000
_cell.length_b   1.000
_cell.length_c   1.000
_cell.angle_alpha   90.00
_cell.angle_beta   90.00
_cell.angle_gamma   90.00
#
_symmetry.space_group_name_H-M   'P 1'
#
loop_
_entity.id
_entity.type
_entity.pdbx_description
1 polymer ?
#
loop_
_entity_poly.entity_id
_entity_poly.type
_entity_poly.pdbx_seq_one_letter_code
_entity_poly.pdbx_strand_id
1 'polypeptide(L)'
;IAALRKRLENSPEVVDEIKEPEPEILKEPEVFVQPEPVRAIVEPAKNPQPQKVRKPVNYEKYIGENLFGKIGILILVLGMGLFVKYAIDKEWINETLRTILGFGMGGLLLFVAWRLKDSYRTFSSLLAGGAFAIFYVTVAIAYHYYGLFSQTVAFILLVLFTGFMSSLSILYNRRELAIIALVGGFIAPFLVGSGDGSYWVLFTYVMILDLGMFGLSIYKKWGELPVICFALTWIVFAGYTYAADLDLMGSVQLTHLLIFSIAFYLIFLLSVASIVRINIRGINQYLLGVIGLNNFVFLFFALCLLQNMELER
;
A
#
# COMPACT_ATOMS: atom_id res chain seq x y z
N ILE A 1 -1.46 -52.33 18.45
CA ILE A 1 -1.82 -51.16 19.28
C ILE A 1 -2.33 -51.62 20.65
N ALA A 2 -3.09 -52.76 20.73
CA ALA A 2 -3.63 -53.28 21.98
C ALA A 2 -2.54 -53.89 22.92
N ALA A 3 -1.41 -54.39 22.38
CA ALA A 3 -0.33 -54.97 23.15
C ALA A 3 0.61 -53.92 23.83
N LEU A 4 0.66 -52.72 23.34
CA LEU A 4 1.44 -51.60 23.90
C LEU A 4 0.73 -50.92 25.09
N ARG A 5 -0.60 -50.97 25.11
CA ARG A 5 -1.40 -50.36 26.17
C ARG A 5 -1.34 -51.16 27.47
N LYS A 6 -1.11 -52.47 27.39
CA LYS A 6 -1.04 -53.39 28.51
C LYS A 6 0.35 -53.40 29.23
N ARG A 7 1.38 -52.75 28.65
CA ARG A 7 2.71 -52.61 29.26
C ARG A 7 2.91 -51.32 30.07
N LEU A 8 2.01 -50.35 29.91
CA LEU A 8 2.06 -49.07 30.62
C LEU A 8 1.27 -49.07 31.93
N GLU A 9 0.42 -50.07 32.15
CA GLU A 9 -0.42 -50.18 33.36
C GLU A 9 0.24 -50.95 34.53
N ASN A 10 1.43 -51.56 34.35
CA ASN A 10 2.08 -52.35 35.38
C ASN A 10 3.53 -51.90 35.64
N SER A 11 3.74 -50.64 35.98
CA SER A 11 5.02 -50.19 36.58
C SER A 11 4.70 -49.58 37.94
N PRO A 12 5.29 -50.10 39.03
CA PRO A 12 5.06 -49.56 40.37
C PRO A 12 5.76 -48.21 40.53
N GLU A 13 5.00 -47.27 41.06
CA GLU A 13 5.45 -45.99 41.57
C GLU A 13 6.52 -46.19 42.63
N VAL A 14 7.75 -45.69 42.38
CA VAL A 14 8.74 -45.44 43.44
C VAL A 14 8.75 -43.93 43.62
N VAL A 15 8.04 -43.48 44.67
CA VAL A 15 8.13 -42.16 45.22
C VAL A 15 9.32 -42.15 46.17
N ASP A 16 10.46 -41.64 45.73
CA ASP A 16 11.57 -41.29 46.65
C ASP A 16 11.45 -39.81 47.02
N GLU A 17 11.05 -39.62 48.26
CA GLU A 17 10.97 -38.39 49.00
C GLU A 17 12.38 -37.90 49.33
N ILE A 18 12.93 -36.96 48.55
CA ILE A 18 14.20 -36.29 48.86
C ILE A 18 13.92 -35.19 49.90
N LYS A 19 14.22 -35.49 51.16
CA LYS A 19 14.23 -34.57 52.28
C LYS A 19 15.44 -33.64 52.15
N GLU A 20 15.22 -32.36 51.97
CA GLU A 20 16.22 -31.28 52.08
C GLU A 20 16.73 -31.17 53.52
N PRO A 21 18.03 -31.07 53.77
CA PRO A 21 18.55 -30.86 55.12
C PRO A 21 18.42 -29.41 55.56
N GLU A 22 17.87 -29.23 56.72
CA GLU A 22 17.71 -27.98 57.50
C GLU A 22 19.09 -27.36 57.81
N PRO A 23 19.33 -26.05 57.61
CA PRO A 23 20.61 -25.41 57.85
C PRO A 23 20.86 -25.24 59.36
N GLU A 24 21.95 -25.81 59.84
CA GLU A 24 22.51 -25.75 61.18
C GLU A 24 22.90 -24.31 61.55
N ILE A 25 22.32 -23.76 62.59
CA ILE A 25 22.60 -22.42 63.13
C ILE A 25 23.94 -22.45 63.87
N LEU A 26 25.00 -22.00 63.26
CA LEU A 26 26.27 -21.71 63.87
C LEU A 26 26.20 -20.38 64.65
N LYS A 27 26.39 -20.44 65.98
CA LYS A 27 26.46 -19.26 66.84
C LYS A 27 27.67 -18.43 66.51
N GLU A 28 27.44 -17.15 66.20
CA GLU A 28 28.44 -16.11 66.06
C GLU A 28 29.19 -15.80 67.35
N PRO A 29 30.51 -15.59 67.35
CA PRO A 29 31.21 -15.00 68.48
C PRO A 29 31.08 -13.51 68.49
N GLU A 30 30.82 -12.95 69.70
CA GLU A 30 30.72 -11.52 69.98
C GLU A 30 32.00 -10.78 69.56
N VAL A 31 31.85 -9.84 68.60
CA VAL A 31 32.89 -8.91 68.21
C VAL A 31 32.63 -7.53 68.77
N PHE A 32 33.61 -7.02 69.49
CA PHE A 32 33.69 -5.67 70.09
C PHE A 32 33.37 -4.61 69.04
N VAL A 33 32.37 -3.75 69.34
CA VAL A 33 32.00 -2.57 68.52
C VAL A 33 32.96 -1.43 68.86
N GLN A 34 33.80 -1.04 67.90
CA GLN A 34 34.42 0.28 67.86
C GLN A 34 33.52 1.27 67.10
N PRO A 35 33.32 2.51 67.55
CA PRO A 35 32.51 3.48 66.85
C PRO A 35 33.17 3.93 65.55
N GLU A 36 32.54 3.58 64.40
CA GLU A 36 32.95 4.08 63.07
C GLU A 36 32.52 5.54 62.87
N PRO A 37 33.31 6.32 62.17
CA PRO A 37 32.96 7.71 61.85
C PRO A 37 31.84 7.76 60.83
N VAL A 38 30.91 8.70 61.04
CA VAL A 38 29.74 9.00 60.23
C VAL A 38 30.11 9.11 58.75
N ARG A 39 29.78 8.06 58.00
CA ARG A 39 29.82 8.13 56.50
C ARG A 39 28.61 8.91 56.01
N ALA A 40 28.93 10.00 55.31
CA ALA A 40 27.95 10.74 54.55
C ALA A 40 27.20 9.80 53.56
N ILE A 41 25.87 9.92 53.57
CA ILE A 41 25.01 9.17 52.64
C ILE A 41 25.35 9.64 51.23
N VAL A 42 26.15 8.84 50.52
CA VAL A 42 26.33 9.03 49.08
C VAL A 42 25.13 8.40 48.39
N GLU A 43 24.26 9.24 47.84
CA GLU A 43 23.22 8.80 46.93
C GLU A 43 23.81 7.88 45.83
N PRO A 44 23.17 6.76 45.49
CA PRO A 44 23.69 5.92 44.41
C PRO A 44 23.72 6.71 43.11
N ALA A 45 24.90 6.90 42.60
CA ALA A 45 25.13 7.57 41.31
C ALA A 45 24.26 6.89 40.24
N LYS A 46 23.34 7.68 39.67
CA LYS A 46 22.53 7.29 38.52
C LYS A 46 23.48 6.82 37.42
N ASN A 47 23.42 5.51 37.15
CA ASN A 47 24.16 4.89 36.06
C ASN A 47 24.02 5.74 34.80
N PRO A 48 25.07 6.28 34.19
CA PRO A 48 24.93 7.08 32.98
C PRO A 48 24.40 6.16 31.90
N GLN A 49 23.16 6.42 31.45
CA GLN A 49 22.63 5.77 30.27
C GLN A 49 23.65 5.99 29.14
N PRO A 50 23.97 4.96 28.34
CA PRO A 50 24.89 5.13 27.23
C PRO A 50 24.29 6.20 26.31
N GLN A 51 24.90 7.37 26.26
CA GLN A 51 24.59 8.40 25.32
C GLN A 51 24.71 7.77 23.94
N LYS A 52 23.58 7.68 23.21
CA LYS A 52 23.60 7.35 21.78
C LYS A 52 24.51 8.36 21.11
N VAL A 53 25.76 7.97 20.88
CA VAL A 53 26.71 8.75 20.08
C VAL A 53 26.03 8.91 18.71
N ARG A 54 25.52 10.11 18.44
CA ARG A 54 25.00 10.44 17.13
C ARG A 54 26.19 10.33 16.19
N LYS A 55 26.19 9.27 15.36
CA LYS A 55 27.20 9.13 14.30
C LYS A 55 27.23 10.43 13.53
N PRO A 56 28.39 11.07 13.34
CA PRO A 56 28.46 12.29 12.55
C PRO A 56 27.84 12.00 11.20
N VAL A 57 26.83 12.79 10.82
CA VAL A 57 26.23 12.70 9.50
C VAL A 57 27.33 13.09 8.52
N ASN A 58 27.81 12.13 7.76
CA ASN A 58 28.85 12.35 6.76
C ASN A 58 28.18 13.08 5.59
N TYR A 59 28.13 14.41 5.67
CA TYR A 59 27.49 15.28 4.69
C TYR A 59 28.04 15.06 3.28
N GLU A 60 29.33 14.74 3.14
CA GLU A 60 29.95 14.42 1.86
C GLU A 60 29.35 13.15 1.24
N LYS A 61 29.11 12.10 2.04
CA LYS A 61 28.48 10.87 1.58
C LYS A 61 27.00 11.08 1.26
N TYR A 62 26.29 11.87 2.07
CA TYR A 62 24.87 12.19 1.84
C TYR A 62 24.69 13.06 0.59
N ILE A 63 25.57 14.03 0.35
CA ILE A 63 25.57 14.89 -0.83
C ILE A 63 25.99 14.08 -2.07
N GLY A 64 27.06 13.29 -1.99
CA GLY A 64 27.58 12.50 -3.12
C GLY A 64 26.62 11.39 -3.59
N GLU A 65 26.12 10.57 -2.67
CA GLU A 65 25.30 9.41 -3.04
C GLU A 65 23.81 9.73 -3.27
N ASN A 66 23.26 10.72 -2.55
CA ASN A 66 21.82 11.00 -2.63
C ASN A 66 21.46 12.24 -3.46
N LEU A 67 22.23 13.32 -3.39
CA LEU A 67 21.89 14.57 -4.06
C LEU A 67 22.34 14.56 -5.52
N PHE A 68 23.60 14.24 -5.78
CA PHE A 68 24.13 14.17 -7.15
C PHE A 68 23.45 13.11 -8.00
N GLY A 69 23.12 11.93 -7.42
CA GLY A 69 22.36 10.92 -8.13
C GLY A 69 20.96 11.40 -8.52
N LYS A 70 20.25 12.10 -7.62
CA LYS A 70 18.91 12.65 -7.91
C LYS A 70 18.95 13.78 -8.92
N ILE A 71 19.92 14.69 -8.79
CA ILE A 71 20.14 15.78 -9.75
C ILE A 71 20.52 15.21 -11.11
N GLY A 72 21.43 14.21 -11.17
CA GLY A 72 21.82 13.55 -12.41
C GLY A 72 20.64 12.88 -13.12
N ILE A 73 19.77 12.19 -12.39
CA ILE A 73 18.56 11.62 -12.95
C ILE A 73 17.61 12.73 -13.45
N LEU A 74 17.43 13.80 -12.70
CA LEU A 74 16.57 14.92 -13.11
C LEU A 74 17.08 15.58 -14.39
N ILE A 75 18.40 15.84 -14.49
CA ILE A 75 19.01 16.39 -15.71
C ILE A 75 18.88 15.43 -16.88
N LEU A 76 19.06 14.12 -16.65
CA LEU A 76 18.91 13.11 -17.68
C LEU A 76 17.47 13.05 -18.20
N VAL A 77 16.49 13.08 -17.30
CA VAL A 77 15.06 13.08 -17.67
C VAL A 77 14.70 14.35 -18.44
N LEU A 78 15.17 15.53 -17.99
CA LEU A 78 14.94 16.79 -18.69
C LEU A 78 15.64 16.80 -20.05
N GLY A 79 16.88 16.37 -20.12
CA GLY A 79 17.65 16.28 -21.37
C GLY A 79 17.01 15.34 -22.38
N MET A 80 16.54 14.17 -21.91
CA MET A 80 15.82 13.21 -22.75
C MET A 80 14.47 13.80 -23.20
N GLY A 81 13.74 14.48 -22.33
CA GLY A 81 12.49 15.15 -22.68
C GLY A 81 12.68 16.23 -23.75
N LEU A 82 13.71 17.05 -23.61
CA LEU A 82 14.07 18.07 -24.60
C LEU A 82 14.53 17.46 -25.94
N PHE A 83 15.31 16.39 -25.89
CA PHE A 83 15.72 15.65 -27.10
C PHE A 83 14.53 15.04 -27.84
N VAL A 84 13.62 14.40 -27.11
CA VAL A 84 12.38 13.85 -27.67
C VAL A 84 11.52 14.97 -28.26
N LYS A 85 11.37 16.12 -27.57
CA LYS A 85 10.67 17.28 -28.10
C LYS A 85 11.31 17.77 -29.41
N TYR A 86 12.63 17.93 -29.43
CA TYR A 86 13.35 18.35 -30.62
C TYR A 86 13.16 17.39 -31.81
N ALA A 87 13.24 16.07 -31.56
CA ALA A 87 12.99 15.06 -32.58
C ALA A 87 11.54 15.08 -33.11
N ILE A 88 10.60 15.43 -32.26
CA ILE A 88 9.18 15.63 -32.59
C ILE A 88 9.02 16.88 -33.47
N ASP A 89 9.60 18.01 -33.06
CA ASP A 89 9.48 19.30 -33.78
C ASP A 89 10.13 19.25 -35.17
N LYS A 90 11.09 18.34 -35.38
CA LYS A 90 11.75 18.11 -36.66
C LYS A 90 11.10 17.03 -37.52
N GLU A 91 9.96 16.46 -37.09
CA GLU A 91 9.24 15.39 -37.82
C GLU A 91 10.09 14.14 -38.16
N TRP A 92 11.22 13.95 -37.48
CA TRP A 92 12.10 12.83 -37.71
C TRP A 92 11.44 11.49 -37.33
N ILE A 93 10.44 11.54 -36.46
CA ILE A 93 9.81 10.35 -35.90
C ILE A 93 8.28 10.54 -36.08
N ASN A 94 7.66 9.67 -36.86
CA ASN A 94 6.19 9.65 -36.98
C ASN A 94 5.52 9.18 -35.69
N GLU A 95 4.22 9.39 -35.58
CA GLU A 95 3.42 9.13 -34.37
C GLU A 95 3.49 7.68 -33.93
N THR A 96 3.46 6.75 -34.90
CA THR A 96 3.58 5.31 -34.62
C THR A 96 4.95 4.97 -34.04
N LEU A 97 6.04 5.52 -34.62
CA LEU A 97 7.39 5.28 -34.13
C LEU A 97 7.61 5.86 -32.74
N ARG A 98 7.01 7.04 -32.43
CA ARG A 98 7.02 7.62 -31.07
C ARG A 98 6.37 6.69 -30.05
N THR A 99 5.24 6.10 -30.42
CA THR A 99 4.52 5.15 -29.57
C THR A 99 5.34 3.87 -29.35
N ILE A 100 5.95 3.32 -30.42
CA ILE A 100 6.84 2.15 -30.33
C ILE A 100 8.05 2.45 -29.43
N LEU A 101 8.67 3.62 -29.59
CA LEU A 101 9.79 4.04 -28.72
C LEU A 101 9.37 4.19 -27.27
N GLY A 102 8.18 4.73 -26.98
CA GLY A 102 7.62 4.80 -25.63
C GLY A 102 7.49 3.41 -24.99
N PHE A 103 6.89 2.46 -25.71
CA PHE A 103 6.81 1.06 -25.24
C PHE A 103 8.20 0.42 -25.14
N GLY A 104 9.11 0.70 -26.07
CA GLY A 104 10.48 0.21 -26.04
C GLY A 104 11.25 0.70 -24.81
N MET A 105 11.15 1.98 -24.49
CA MET A 105 11.76 2.58 -23.29
C MET A 105 11.19 2.00 -22.00
N GLY A 106 9.85 1.90 -21.89
CA GLY A 106 9.21 1.24 -20.76
C GLY A 106 9.64 -0.23 -20.62
N GLY A 107 9.69 -0.96 -21.73
CA GLY A 107 10.15 -2.35 -21.77
C GLY A 107 11.61 -2.51 -21.35
N LEU A 108 12.49 -1.64 -21.83
CA LEU A 108 13.90 -1.63 -21.45
C LEU A 108 14.06 -1.34 -19.95
N LEU A 109 13.32 -0.37 -19.43
CA LEU A 109 13.34 -0.03 -18.00
C LEU A 109 12.85 -1.21 -17.16
N LEU A 110 11.79 -1.90 -17.59
CA LEU A 110 11.27 -3.09 -16.95
C LEU A 110 12.27 -4.25 -16.98
N PHE A 111 12.97 -4.43 -18.10
CA PHE A 111 14.03 -5.42 -18.23
C PHE A 111 15.19 -5.14 -17.27
N VAL A 112 15.64 -3.89 -17.19
CA VAL A 112 16.68 -3.48 -16.22
C VAL A 112 16.19 -3.70 -14.78
N ALA A 113 14.95 -3.34 -14.48
CA ALA A 113 14.33 -3.61 -13.19
C ALA A 113 14.37 -5.10 -12.85
N TRP A 114 13.99 -5.96 -13.79
CA TRP A 114 14.03 -7.41 -13.61
C TRP A 114 15.44 -7.94 -13.35
N ARG A 115 16.47 -7.41 -14.03
CA ARG A 115 17.88 -7.80 -13.82
C ARG A 115 18.40 -7.39 -12.44
N LEU A 116 17.91 -6.26 -11.89
CA LEU A 116 18.38 -5.74 -10.61
C LEU A 116 17.57 -6.24 -9.40
N LYS A 117 16.51 -7.03 -9.61
CA LYS A 117 15.56 -7.42 -8.55
C LYS A 117 16.21 -8.10 -7.34
N ASP A 118 17.26 -8.88 -7.55
CA ASP A 118 17.91 -9.67 -6.50
C ASP A 118 18.99 -8.87 -5.75
N SER A 119 19.69 -7.96 -6.45
CA SER A 119 20.78 -7.16 -5.87
C SER A 119 20.30 -5.84 -5.27
N TYR A 120 19.35 -5.15 -5.93
CA TYR A 120 18.89 -3.81 -5.55
C TYR A 120 17.35 -3.75 -5.53
N ARG A 121 16.73 -4.50 -4.62
CA ARG A 121 15.28 -4.72 -4.58
C ARG A 121 14.44 -3.44 -4.59
N THR A 122 14.81 -2.44 -3.76
CA THR A 122 14.05 -1.18 -3.66
C THR A 122 14.18 -0.34 -4.93
N PHE A 123 15.39 -0.29 -5.50
CA PHE A 123 15.65 0.43 -6.74
C PHE A 123 14.96 -0.26 -7.93
N SER A 124 15.01 -1.58 -7.99
CA SER A 124 14.30 -2.38 -8.99
C SER A 124 12.78 -2.13 -8.96
N SER A 125 12.17 -2.07 -7.78
CA SER A 125 10.73 -1.78 -7.68
C SER A 125 10.38 -0.37 -8.14
N LEU A 126 11.24 0.61 -7.87
CA LEU A 126 11.06 1.98 -8.36
C LEU A 126 11.18 2.06 -9.88
N LEU A 127 12.18 1.37 -10.47
CA LEU A 127 12.34 1.27 -11.92
C LEU A 127 11.14 0.60 -12.60
N ALA A 128 10.64 -0.49 -12.01
CA ALA A 128 9.42 -1.14 -12.51
C ALA A 128 8.22 -0.20 -12.48
N GLY A 129 8.03 0.55 -11.37
CA GLY A 129 6.99 1.57 -11.28
C GLY A 129 7.13 2.66 -12.35
N GLY A 130 8.35 3.13 -12.59
CA GLY A 130 8.67 4.09 -13.66
C GLY A 130 8.37 3.54 -15.07
N ALA A 131 8.69 2.26 -15.31
CA ALA A 131 8.37 1.60 -16.58
C ALA A 131 6.86 1.60 -16.86
N PHE A 132 6.04 1.28 -15.84
CA PHE A 132 4.58 1.32 -15.99
C PHE A 132 4.06 2.74 -16.16
N ALA A 133 4.61 3.73 -15.46
CA ALA A 133 4.26 5.13 -15.69
C ALA A 133 4.52 5.54 -17.15
N ILE A 134 5.63 5.11 -17.76
CA ILE A 134 5.90 5.32 -19.18
C ILE A 134 4.84 4.64 -20.06
N PHE A 135 4.45 3.39 -19.77
CA PHE A 135 3.40 2.71 -20.51
C PHE A 135 2.07 3.45 -20.43
N TYR A 136 1.66 3.89 -19.23
CA TYR A 136 0.42 4.67 -19.06
C TYR A 136 0.43 5.95 -19.87
N VAL A 137 1.50 6.72 -19.79
CA VAL A 137 1.66 7.97 -20.53
C VAL A 137 1.70 7.70 -22.04
N THR A 138 2.40 6.66 -22.48
CA THR A 138 2.48 6.29 -23.90
C THR A 138 1.10 5.95 -24.46
N VAL A 139 0.30 5.14 -23.75
CA VAL A 139 -1.07 4.81 -24.17
C VAL A 139 -1.96 6.05 -24.21
N ALA A 140 -1.88 6.92 -23.17
CA ALA A 140 -2.66 8.14 -23.11
C ALA A 140 -2.35 9.09 -24.29
N ILE A 141 -1.07 9.28 -24.60
CA ILE A 141 -0.63 10.13 -25.73
C ILE A 141 -1.05 9.49 -27.07
N ALA A 142 -0.85 8.18 -27.23
CA ALA A 142 -1.23 7.46 -28.45
C ALA A 142 -2.74 7.52 -28.71
N TYR A 143 -3.55 7.55 -27.67
CA TYR A 143 -5.00 7.71 -27.76
C TYR A 143 -5.40 9.16 -28.05
N HIS A 144 -5.02 10.12 -27.17
CA HIS A 144 -5.53 11.49 -27.22
C HIS A 144 -4.92 12.34 -28.34
N TYR A 145 -3.64 12.19 -28.61
CA TYR A 145 -2.93 13.07 -29.53
C TYR A 145 -2.69 12.44 -30.90
N TYR A 146 -2.49 11.12 -30.95
CA TYR A 146 -2.16 10.44 -32.20
C TYR A 146 -3.34 9.69 -32.81
N GLY A 147 -4.42 9.43 -32.06
CA GLY A 147 -5.56 8.68 -32.55
C GLY A 147 -5.23 7.23 -33.00
N LEU A 148 -4.08 6.69 -32.54
CA LEU A 148 -3.62 5.36 -32.93
C LEU A 148 -4.44 4.23 -32.31
N PHE A 149 -5.07 4.47 -31.17
CA PHE A 149 -5.90 3.51 -30.45
C PHE A 149 -7.34 4.02 -30.36
N SER A 150 -8.29 3.11 -30.44
CA SER A 150 -9.64 3.41 -30.00
C SER A 150 -9.68 3.52 -28.46
N GLN A 151 -10.67 4.20 -27.92
CA GLN A 151 -10.88 4.34 -26.48
C GLN A 151 -10.89 2.98 -25.77
N THR A 152 -11.60 2.00 -26.35
CA THR A 152 -11.71 0.65 -25.80
C THR A 152 -10.36 -0.05 -25.74
N VAL A 153 -9.54 0.04 -26.82
CA VAL A 153 -8.22 -0.57 -26.88
C VAL A 153 -7.28 0.07 -25.85
N ALA A 154 -7.27 1.42 -25.79
CA ALA A 154 -6.46 2.14 -24.83
C ALA A 154 -6.82 1.76 -23.38
N PHE A 155 -8.12 1.69 -23.07
CA PHE A 155 -8.60 1.28 -21.75
C PHE A 155 -8.19 -0.15 -21.40
N ILE A 156 -8.37 -1.11 -22.32
CA ILE A 156 -7.95 -2.52 -22.10
C ILE A 156 -6.44 -2.60 -21.83
N LEU A 157 -5.61 -1.86 -22.57
CA LEU A 157 -4.16 -1.83 -22.34
C LEU A 157 -3.81 -1.31 -20.94
N LEU A 158 -4.47 -0.23 -20.48
CA LEU A 158 -4.23 0.32 -19.13
C LEU A 158 -4.66 -0.68 -18.04
N VAL A 159 -5.78 -1.36 -18.22
CA VAL A 159 -6.26 -2.43 -17.30
C VAL A 159 -5.25 -3.59 -17.25
N LEU A 160 -4.78 -4.04 -18.41
CA LEU A 160 -3.76 -5.09 -18.50
C LEU A 160 -2.46 -4.69 -17.79
N PHE A 161 -2.01 -3.45 -17.96
CA PHE A 161 -0.82 -2.96 -17.25
C PHE A 161 -1.02 -2.90 -15.75
N THR A 162 -2.21 -2.48 -15.28
CA THR A 162 -2.57 -2.50 -13.85
C THR A 162 -2.50 -3.93 -13.30
N GLY A 163 -3.11 -4.89 -14.00
CA GLY A 163 -3.10 -6.30 -13.61
C GLY A 163 -1.70 -6.90 -13.60
N PHE A 164 -0.89 -6.59 -14.63
CA PHE A 164 0.48 -7.07 -14.73
C PHE A 164 1.36 -6.49 -13.62
N MET A 165 1.24 -5.21 -13.33
CA MET A 165 1.97 -4.56 -12.25
C MET A 165 1.56 -5.08 -10.87
N SER A 166 0.26 -5.33 -10.66
CA SER A 166 -0.26 -5.98 -9.45
C SER A 166 0.34 -7.37 -9.27
N SER A 167 0.45 -8.15 -10.36
CA SER A 167 1.09 -9.46 -10.38
C SER A 167 2.59 -9.38 -10.05
N LEU A 168 3.30 -8.39 -10.60
CA LEU A 168 4.71 -8.15 -10.26
C LEU A 168 4.87 -7.77 -8.79
N SER A 169 3.93 -7.04 -8.18
CA SER A 169 3.97 -6.71 -6.77
C SER A 169 3.94 -7.97 -5.88
N ILE A 170 3.19 -8.99 -6.31
CA ILE A 170 3.13 -10.30 -5.65
C ILE A 170 4.48 -11.02 -5.78
N LEU A 171 5.02 -11.09 -7.00
CA LEU A 171 6.28 -11.79 -7.29
C LEU A 171 7.48 -11.15 -6.58
N TYR A 172 7.56 -9.82 -6.57
CA TYR A 172 8.63 -9.07 -5.92
C TYR A 172 8.42 -8.94 -4.39
N ASN A 173 7.23 -9.31 -3.91
CA ASN A 173 6.80 -9.12 -2.53
C ASN A 173 7.00 -7.67 -2.06
N ARG A 174 6.55 -6.70 -2.89
CA ARG A 174 6.74 -5.27 -2.69
C ARG A 174 5.41 -4.54 -2.75
N ARG A 175 4.98 -4.01 -1.60
CA ARG A 175 3.74 -3.23 -1.46
C ARG A 175 3.78 -1.93 -2.26
N GLU A 176 4.95 -1.33 -2.43
CA GLU A 176 5.13 -0.10 -3.20
C GLU A 176 4.67 -0.27 -4.65
N LEU A 177 4.94 -1.42 -5.27
CA LEU A 177 4.45 -1.74 -6.62
C LEU A 177 2.93 -1.89 -6.65
N ALA A 178 2.34 -2.50 -5.63
CA ALA A 178 0.88 -2.61 -5.53
C ALA A 178 0.21 -1.24 -5.40
N ILE A 179 0.81 -0.32 -4.62
CA ILE A 179 0.31 1.06 -4.48
C ILE A 179 0.40 1.81 -5.82
N ILE A 180 1.51 1.68 -6.55
CA ILE A 180 1.65 2.33 -7.86
C ILE A 180 0.64 1.72 -8.86
N ALA A 181 0.45 0.39 -8.85
CA ALA A 181 -0.56 -0.28 -9.67
C ALA A 181 -1.98 0.22 -9.37
N LEU A 182 -2.28 0.39 -8.08
CA LEU A 182 -3.55 0.91 -7.60
C LEU A 182 -3.80 2.33 -8.11
N VAL A 183 -2.85 3.24 -7.85
CA VAL A 183 -2.94 4.64 -8.30
C VAL A 183 -3.07 4.72 -9.82
N GLY A 184 -2.25 3.96 -10.57
CA GLY A 184 -2.34 3.87 -12.02
C GLY A 184 -3.70 3.35 -12.49
N GLY A 185 -4.23 2.30 -11.83
CA GLY A 185 -5.55 1.76 -12.13
C GLY A 185 -6.67 2.78 -11.93
N PHE A 186 -6.65 3.55 -10.84
CA PHE A 186 -7.63 4.61 -10.63
C PHE A 186 -7.52 5.77 -11.61
N ILE A 187 -6.32 6.08 -12.09
CA ILE A 187 -6.09 7.12 -13.09
C ILE A 187 -6.51 6.66 -14.51
N ALA A 188 -6.47 5.34 -14.79
CA ALA A 188 -6.71 4.79 -16.11
C ALA A 188 -8.01 5.28 -16.81
N PRO A 189 -9.20 5.26 -16.18
CA PRO A 189 -10.42 5.74 -16.82
C PRO A 189 -10.37 7.24 -17.16
N PHE A 190 -9.63 8.05 -16.39
CA PHE A 190 -9.48 9.47 -16.65
C PHE A 190 -8.47 9.74 -17.78
N LEU A 191 -7.49 8.88 -17.95
CA LEU A 191 -6.52 8.97 -19.04
C LEU A 191 -7.13 8.69 -20.42
N VAL A 192 -8.23 7.97 -20.50
CA VAL A 192 -8.88 7.60 -21.76
C VAL A 192 -10.36 8.03 -21.81
N GLY A 193 -10.82 8.77 -20.80
CA GLY A 193 -12.19 9.31 -20.74
C GLY A 193 -12.41 10.39 -21.78
N SER A 194 -13.49 10.28 -22.56
CA SER A 194 -13.94 11.30 -23.53
C SER A 194 -14.93 12.29 -22.92
N GLY A 195 -15.23 12.19 -21.62
CA GLY A 195 -16.25 13.00 -20.96
C GLY A 195 -17.67 12.42 -21.02
N ASP A 196 -18.01 11.68 -22.07
CA ASP A 196 -19.32 11.05 -22.27
C ASP A 196 -19.39 9.60 -21.73
N GLY A 197 -18.43 9.23 -20.87
CA GLY A 197 -18.30 7.87 -20.34
C GLY A 197 -19.49 7.45 -19.48
N SER A 198 -19.99 6.22 -19.70
CA SER A 198 -21.06 5.65 -18.88
C SER A 198 -20.57 5.45 -17.43
N TYR A 199 -21.30 6.00 -16.46
CA TYR A 199 -21.04 5.80 -15.02
C TYR A 199 -21.04 4.32 -14.62
N TRP A 200 -21.81 3.49 -15.32
CA TRP A 200 -21.82 2.04 -15.13
C TRP A 200 -20.44 1.41 -15.36
N VAL A 201 -19.79 1.79 -16.46
CA VAL A 201 -18.45 1.29 -16.80
C VAL A 201 -17.45 1.76 -15.76
N LEU A 202 -17.51 3.05 -15.39
CA LEU A 202 -16.61 3.63 -14.39
C LEU A 202 -16.71 2.92 -13.03
N PHE A 203 -17.91 2.86 -12.46
CA PHE A 203 -18.09 2.30 -11.12
C PHE A 203 -17.96 0.78 -11.07
N THR A 204 -18.35 0.07 -12.13
CA THR A 204 -18.08 -1.37 -12.23
C THR A 204 -16.58 -1.64 -12.29
N TYR A 205 -15.83 -0.84 -13.05
CA TYR A 205 -14.38 -0.94 -13.11
C TYR A 205 -13.73 -0.67 -11.74
N VAL A 206 -14.12 0.41 -11.07
CA VAL A 206 -13.62 0.75 -9.73
C VAL A 206 -13.93 -0.38 -8.74
N MET A 207 -15.14 -0.94 -8.79
CA MET A 207 -15.53 -2.07 -7.94
C MET A 207 -14.66 -3.31 -8.17
N ILE A 208 -14.36 -3.65 -9.43
CA ILE A 208 -13.46 -4.77 -9.78
C ILE A 208 -12.05 -4.50 -9.26
N LEU A 209 -11.56 -3.26 -9.42
CA LEU A 209 -10.26 -2.85 -8.92
C LEU A 209 -10.16 -2.95 -7.40
N ASP A 210 -11.18 -2.47 -6.68
CA ASP A 210 -11.27 -2.55 -5.21
C ASP A 210 -11.28 -4.01 -4.73
N LEU A 211 -12.08 -4.88 -5.37
CA LEU A 211 -12.14 -6.30 -5.05
C LEU A 211 -10.78 -7.00 -5.32
N GLY A 212 -10.12 -6.66 -6.44
CA GLY A 212 -8.81 -7.19 -6.77
C GLY A 212 -7.74 -6.79 -5.74
N MET A 213 -7.73 -5.51 -5.36
CA MET A 213 -6.79 -5.00 -4.36
C MET A 213 -7.12 -5.48 -2.95
N PHE A 214 -8.40 -5.67 -2.63
CA PHE A 214 -8.82 -6.32 -1.39
C PHE A 214 -8.31 -7.77 -1.31
N GLY A 215 -8.48 -8.55 -2.38
CA GLY A 215 -7.92 -9.90 -2.48
C GLY A 215 -6.41 -9.93 -2.31
N LEU A 216 -5.69 -9.00 -2.96
CA LEU A 216 -4.26 -8.83 -2.82
C LEU A 216 -3.85 -8.48 -1.38
N SER A 217 -4.60 -7.58 -0.74
CA SER A 217 -4.39 -7.19 0.65
C SER A 217 -4.49 -8.36 1.62
N ILE A 218 -5.50 -9.23 1.46
CA ILE A 218 -5.66 -10.44 2.27
C ILE A 218 -4.50 -11.41 2.02
N TYR A 219 -4.16 -11.66 0.75
CA TYR A 219 -3.13 -12.62 0.37
C TYR A 219 -1.74 -12.22 0.88
N LYS A 220 -1.38 -10.95 0.77
CA LYS A 220 -0.08 -10.41 1.19
C LYS A 220 -0.07 -9.80 2.59
N LYS A 221 -1.23 -9.66 3.24
CA LYS A 221 -1.43 -9.01 4.55
C LYS A 221 -0.96 -7.54 4.55
N TRP A 222 -1.18 -6.83 3.43
CA TRP A 222 -0.86 -5.42 3.27
C TRP A 222 -2.09 -4.56 3.60
N GLY A 223 -2.21 -4.15 4.86
CA GLY A 223 -3.38 -3.42 5.36
C GLY A 223 -3.51 -1.98 4.84
N GLU A 224 -2.45 -1.43 4.24
CA GLU A 224 -2.47 -0.09 3.65
C GLU A 224 -3.29 -0.01 2.36
N LEU A 225 -3.34 -1.11 1.57
CA LEU A 225 -4.02 -1.13 0.27
C LEU A 225 -5.51 -0.80 0.37
N PRO A 226 -6.32 -1.42 1.26
CA PRO A 226 -7.73 -1.08 1.37
C PRO A 226 -8.00 0.36 1.79
N VAL A 227 -7.09 0.96 2.57
CA VAL A 227 -7.23 2.36 3.01
C VAL A 227 -7.01 3.31 1.85
N ILE A 228 -6.04 3.02 0.98
CA ILE A 228 -5.78 3.82 -0.22
C ILE A 228 -6.93 3.63 -1.21
N CYS A 229 -7.41 2.38 -1.43
CA CYS A 229 -8.62 2.11 -2.23
C CYS A 229 -9.80 2.92 -1.73
N PHE A 230 -10.09 2.86 -0.43
CA PHE A 230 -11.16 3.63 0.21
C PHE A 230 -11.06 5.12 -0.15
N ALA A 231 -9.91 5.74 0.05
CA ALA A 231 -9.74 7.16 -0.24
C ALA A 231 -9.97 7.46 -1.74
N LEU A 232 -9.37 6.67 -2.63
CA LEU A 232 -9.46 6.90 -4.08
C LEU A 232 -10.87 6.64 -4.60
N THR A 233 -11.55 5.59 -4.16
CA THR A 233 -12.93 5.27 -4.56
C THR A 233 -13.89 6.39 -4.19
N TRP A 234 -13.82 6.88 -2.93
CA TRP A 234 -14.69 7.97 -2.52
C TRP A 234 -14.34 9.31 -3.16
N ILE A 235 -13.08 9.56 -3.51
CA ILE A 235 -12.69 10.73 -4.32
C ILE A 235 -13.30 10.64 -5.72
N VAL A 236 -13.22 9.46 -6.37
CA VAL A 236 -13.82 9.23 -7.69
C VAL A 236 -15.34 9.39 -7.63
N PHE A 237 -15.97 8.80 -6.61
CA PHE A 237 -17.41 8.88 -6.42
C PHE A 237 -17.87 10.32 -6.17
N ALA A 238 -17.17 11.05 -5.29
CA ALA A 238 -17.42 12.45 -5.01
C ALA A 238 -17.23 13.33 -6.26
N GLY A 239 -16.13 13.10 -6.99
CA GLY A 239 -15.84 13.84 -8.23
C GLY A 239 -16.93 13.64 -9.28
N TYR A 240 -17.40 12.39 -9.43
CA TYR A 240 -18.51 12.10 -10.35
C TYR A 240 -19.81 12.77 -9.91
N THR A 241 -20.24 12.62 -8.65
CA THR A 241 -21.48 13.19 -8.14
C THR A 241 -21.48 14.72 -8.16
N TYR A 242 -20.31 15.35 -7.96
CA TYR A 242 -20.14 16.80 -8.08
C TYR A 242 -20.22 17.27 -9.54
N ALA A 243 -19.58 16.56 -10.47
CA ALA A 243 -19.53 16.94 -11.88
C ALA A 243 -20.85 16.69 -12.64
N ALA A 244 -21.65 15.73 -12.17
CA ALA A 244 -22.80 15.22 -12.90
C ALA A 244 -24.11 15.97 -12.62
N ASP A 245 -24.10 17.01 -11.78
CA ASP A 245 -25.29 17.79 -11.40
C ASP A 245 -26.49 16.91 -11.00
N LEU A 246 -26.54 16.52 -9.73
CA LEU A 246 -27.50 15.53 -9.21
C LEU A 246 -28.95 15.95 -9.43
N ASP A 247 -29.23 17.26 -9.47
CA ASP A 247 -30.58 17.81 -9.65
C ASP A 247 -31.15 17.54 -11.07
N LEU A 248 -30.28 17.25 -12.03
CA LEU A 248 -30.66 16.93 -13.41
C LEU A 248 -30.71 15.41 -13.68
N MET A 249 -30.35 14.58 -12.68
CA MET A 249 -30.34 13.12 -12.81
C MET A 249 -31.72 12.52 -12.55
N GLY A 250 -32.15 11.60 -13.40
CA GLY A 250 -33.40 10.85 -13.18
C GLY A 250 -33.29 9.85 -12.00
N SER A 251 -34.41 9.58 -11.35
CA SER A 251 -34.54 8.69 -10.19
C SER A 251 -33.90 7.31 -10.38
N VAL A 252 -33.93 6.75 -11.59
CA VAL A 252 -33.28 5.50 -11.96
C VAL A 252 -31.76 5.62 -11.81
N GLN A 253 -31.17 6.71 -12.28
CA GLN A 253 -29.72 6.95 -12.21
C GLN A 253 -29.26 7.17 -10.77
N LEU A 254 -30.02 7.96 -9.99
CA LEU A 254 -29.77 8.17 -8.55
C LEU A 254 -29.85 6.82 -7.78
N THR A 255 -30.81 5.95 -8.11
CA THR A 255 -30.93 4.61 -7.54
C THR A 255 -29.69 3.76 -7.83
N HIS A 256 -29.15 3.80 -9.06
CA HIS A 256 -27.93 3.07 -9.40
C HIS A 256 -26.71 3.60 -8.63
N LEU A 257 -26.58 4.90 -8.48
CA LEU A 257 -25.51 5.50 -7.67
C LEU A 257 -25.61 5.07 -6.20
N LEU A 258 -26.83 5.00 -5.66
CA LEU A 258 -27.06 4.49 -4.31
C LEU A 258 -26.63 3.02 -4.19
N ILE A 259 -26.95 2.18 -5.16
CA ILE A 259 -26.51 0.76 -5.18
C ILE A 259 -24.99 0.65 -5.19
N PHE A 260 -24.28 1.45 -6.03
CA PHE A 260 -22.82 1.45 -6.05
C PHE A 260 -22.23 1.94 -4.73
N SER A 261 -22.81 2.98 -4.11
CA SER A 261 -22.34 3.47 -2.82
C SER A 261 -22.47 2.43 -1.70
N ILE A 262 -23.58 1.66 -1.70
CA ILE A 262 -23.78 0.52 -0.78
C ILE A 262 -22.74 -0.57 -1.06
N ALA A 263 -22.49 -0.91 -2.32
CA ALA A 263 -21.50 -1.91 -2.69
C ALA A 263 -20.09 -1.53 -2.21
N PHE A 264 -19.65 -0.29 -2.43
CA PHE A 264 -18.37 0.22 -1.94
C PHE A 264 -18.30 0.21 -0.42
N TYR A 265 -19.35 0.69 0.25
CA TYR A 265 -19.44 0.64 1.71
C TYR A 265 -19.21 -0.79 2.25
N LEU A 266 -19.88 -1.79 1.66
CA LEU A 266 -19.75 -3.19 2.06
C LEU A 266 -18.36 -3.76 1.77
N ILE A 267 -17.75 -3.45 0.63
CA ILE A 267 -16.39 -3.88 0.29
C ILE A 267 -15.41 -3.37 1.35
N PHE A 268 -15.48 -2.09 1.73
CA PHE A 268 -14.57 -1.52 2.72
C PHE A 268 -14.87 -2.00 4.14
N LEU A 269 -16.13 -2.23 4.50
CA LEU A 269 -16.49 -2.85 5.78
C LEU A 269 -15.89 -4.25 5.90
N LEU A 270 -16.02 -5.09 4.85
CA LEU A 270 -15.44 -6.43 4.80
C LEU A 270 -13.91 -6.38 4.80
N SER A 271 -13.31 -5.38 4.13
CA SER A 271 -11.87 -5.18 4.12
C SER A 271 -11.32 -4.91 5.52
N VAL A 272 -11.96 -4.03 6.28
CA VAL A 272 -11.57 -3.74 7.66
C VAL A 272 -11.79 -4.95 8.56
N ALA A 273 -12.92 -5.65 8.42
CA ALA A 273 -13.22 -6.86 9.19
C ALA A 273 -12.16 -7.95 8.95
N SER A 274 -11.67 -8.09 7.71
CA SER A 274 -10.62 -9.04 7.37
C SER A 274 -9.27 -8.68 8.00
N ILE A 275 -8.91 -7.39 8.03
CA ILE A 275 -7.68 -6.91 8.68
C ILE A 275 -7.72 -7.17 10.18
N VAL A 276 -8.86 -6.91 10.84
CA VAL A 276 -9.07 -7.22 12.26
C VAL A 276 -8.89 -8.71 12.54
N ARG A 277 -9.44 -9.57 11.68
CA ARG A 277 -9.34 -11.03 11.84
C ARG A 277 -7.91 -11.57 11.68
N ILE A 278 -7.12 -10.94 10.80
CA ILE A 278 -5.72 -11.32 10.54
C ILE A 278 -4.80 -10.78 11.63
N ASN A 279 -5.11 -9.62 12.21
CA ASN A 279 -4.26 -8.94 13.18
C ASN A 279 -4.71 -9.30 14.61
N ILE A 280 -4.08 -10.32 15.21
CA ILE A 280 -4.40 -10.90 16.53
C ILE A 280 -4.28 -9.86 17.68
N ARG A 281 -3.72 -8.68 17.43
CA ARG A 281 -3.51 -7.62 18.45
C ARG A 281 -4.74 -6.78 18.80
N GLY A 282 -5.90 -7.11 18.24
CA GLY A 282 -7.16 -6.42 18.56
C GLY A 282 -7.44 -5.19 17.70
N ILE A 283 -8.59 -4.58 17.97
CA ILE A 283 -9.05 -3.38 17.27
C ILE A 283 -8.17 -2.20 17.71
N ASN A 284 -7.41 -1.65 16.78
CA ASN A 284 -6.60 -0.46 17.02
C ASN A 284 -7.46 0.80 16.75
N GLN A 285 -7.17 1.92 17.44
CA GLN A 285 -7.84 3.22 17.23
C GLN A 285 -7.87 3.65 15.75
N TYR A 286 -6.82 3.30 15.01
CA TYR A 286 -6.74 3.52 13.56
C TYR A 286 -7.86 2.80 12.79
N LEU A 287 -8.12 1.51 13.10
CA LEU A 287 -9.19 0.74 12.44
C LEU A 287 -10.58 1.26 12.79
N LEU A 288 -10.80 1.68 14.04
CA LEU A 288 -12.04 2.35 14.45
C LEU A 288 -12.25 3.64 13.68
N GLY A 289 -11.19 4.43 13.48
CA GLY A 289 -11.22 5.65 12.67
C GLY A 289 -11.62 5.38 11.21
N VAL A 290 -11.08 4.34 10.59
CA VAL A 290 -11.43 3.95 9.21
C VAL A 290 -12.88 3.49 9.10
N ILE A 291 -13.39 2.69 10.07
CA ILE A 291 -14.80 2.29 10.11
C ILE A 291 -15.71 3.51 10.28
N GLY A 292 -15.38 4.39 11.22
CA GLY A 292 -16.16 5.61 11.48
C GLY A 292 -16.20 6.51 10.24
N LEU A 293 -15.07 6.69 9.57
CA LEU A 293 -14.97 7.48 8.35
C LEU A 293 -15.77 6.85 7.21
N ASN A 294 -15.69 5.52 7.04
CA ASN A 294 -16.48 4.82 6.02
C ASN A 294 -18.00 4.98 6.25
N ASN A 295 -18.45 4.84 7.51
CA ASN A 295 -19.86 5.07 7.85
C ASN A 295 -20.28 6.52 7.58
N PHE A 296 -19.45 7.49 7.97
CA PHE A 296 -19.73 8.91 7.77
C PHE A 296 -19.84 9.28 6.29
N VAL A 297 -18.86 8.87 5.48
CA VAL A 297 -18.83 9.17 4.06
C VAL A 297 -19.99 8.50 3.33
N PHE A 298 -20.26 7.23 3.63
CA PHE A 298 -21.42 6.53 3.07
C PHE A 298 -22.73 7.21 3.43
N LEU A 299 -22.95 7.55 4.72
CA LEU A 299 -24.18 8.21 5.17
C LEU A 299 -24.35 9.57 4.50
N PHE A 300 -23.28 10.35 4.36
CA PHE A 300 -23.31 11.63 3.67
C PHE A 300 -23.83 11.49 2.23
N PHE A 301 -23.22 10.59 1.44
CA PHE A 301 -23.65 10.39 0.05
C PHE A 301 -25.03 9.75 -0.06
N ALA A 302 -25.36 8.78 0.80
CA ALA A 302 -26.68 8.16 0.81
C ALA A 302 -27.79 9.16 1.08
N LEU A 303 -27.61 10.05 2.07
CA LEU A 303 -28.57 11.12 2.37
C LEU A 303 -28.67 12.11 1.22
N CYS A 304 -27.54 12.52 0.63
CA CYS A 304 -27.53 13.42 -0.51
C CYS A 304 -28.31 12.83 -1.71
N LEU A 305 -28.08 11.57 -2.05
CA LEU A 305 -28.79 10.88 -3.15
C LEU A 305 -30.27 10.69 -2.84
N LEU A 306 -30.65 10.32 -1.61
CA LEU A 306 -32.06 10.15 -1.21
C LEU A 306 -32.82 11.48 -1.26
N GLN A 307 -32.20 12.57 -0.79
CA GLN A 307 -32.80 13.90 -0.85
C GLN A 307 -33.12 14.31 -2.29
N ASN A 308 -32.19 14.08 -3.25
CA ASN A 308 -32.44 14.36 -4.66
C ASN A 308 -33.52 13.45 -5.26
N MET A 309 -33.63 12.19 -4.81
CA MET A 309 -34.72 11.29 -5.24
C MET A 309 -36.11 11.72 -4.72
N GLU A 310 -36.18 12.38 -3.55
CA GLU A 310 -37.44 12.91 -3.00
C GLU A 310 -37.91 14.19 -3.72
N LEU A 311 -36.96 15.04 -4.13
CA LEU A 311 -37.26 16.28 -4.87
C LEU A 311 -37.79 16.01 -6.28
N GLU A 312 -37.54 14.85 -6.85
CA GLU A 312 -37.98 14.43 -8.18
C GLU A 312 -39.39 13.82 -8.17
N ARG A 313 -39.93 13.43 -6.99
CA ARG A 313 -41.31 12.89 -6.82
C ARG A 313 -42.33 13.99 -6.61
#